data_3edb4705050576afd02b0a35afb16f31
#
_entry.id   3edb4705050576afd02b0a35afb16f31
#
_cell.length_a   1.000
_cell.length_b   1.000
_cell.length_c   1.000
_cell.angle_alpha   90.00
_cell.angle_beta   90.00
_cell.angle_gamma   90.00
#
_symmetry.space_group_name_H-M   'P 1'
#
loop_
_entity.id
_entity.type
_entity.pdbx_description
1 polymer ?
#
loop_
_entity_poly.entity_id
_entity_poly.type
_entity_poly.pdbx_seq_one_letter_code
_entity_poly.pdbx_strand_id
1 'polypeptide(L)'
;EGTRFVVSGEISSIYKKNGKTRKVHNVILLPSLEAADAMAQRLEKIGNIHSDGRPILGLDSHDLLEMMLDVCPEGILVPAHIWTPHFSVLGAKSGFDSVEECFEELAPYIHALETGLSSDPAMNWRISKLDRYQLVSNSDAHSPSKLGREANLLDIDCSYEGLYRAIQTGEGLEGTVEFFPEEGKYHFDGHRKCGVSLSPVEAERLGGICPVCGKKLTMGVDHRVEQLADRAE
;
A
#
# COMPACT_ATOMS: atom_id res chain seq x y z
N GLU A 1 14.54 21.63 17.39
CA GLU A 1 13.63 21.37 16.25
C GLU A 1 12.39 20.68 16.78
N GLY A 2 11.20 21.19 16.44
CA GLY A 2 9.95 20.66 16.97
C GLY A 2 9.33 19.59 16.03
N THR A 3 8.52 18.71 16.60
CA THR A 3 7.69 17.77 15.83
C THR A 3 6.77 18.53 14.88
N ARG A 4 6.68 18.07 13.64
CA ARG A 4 5.76 18.57 12.61
C ARG A 4 4.75 17.49 12.27
N PHE A 5 3.59 17.91 11.81
CA PHE A 5 2.53 17.02 11.35
C PHE A 5 2.17 17.35 9.91
N VAL A 6 1.93 16.31 9.13
CA VAL A 6 1.39 16.42 7.76
C VAL A 6 -0.08 16.01 7.81
N VAL A 7 -0.93 16.75 7.10
CA VAL A 7 -2.34 16.38 6.97
C VAL A 7 -2.44 15.15 6.09
N SER A 8 -3.01 14.08 6.62
CA SER A 8 -3.12 12.81 5.90
C SER A 8 -4.41 12.08 6.21
N GLY A 9 -4.79 11.21 5.31
CA GLY A 9 -5.91 10.29 5.49
C GLY A 9 -5.69 9.04 4.65
N GLU A 10 -6.29 7.93 5.07
CA GLU A 10 -6.29 6.68 4.31
C GLU A 10 -7.71 6.36 3.85
N ILE A 11 -7.87 6.05 2.57
CA ILE A 11 -9.12 5.68 1.93
C ILE A 11 -9.10 4.22 1.53
N SER A 12 -10.13 3.46 1.91
CA SER A 12 -10.35 2.10 1.47
C SER A 12 -11.26 2.08 0.24
N SER A 13 -10.68 1.84 -0.92
CA SER A 13 -11.39 1.72 -2.20
C SER A 13 -11.87 0.28 -2.40
N ILE A 14 -13.19 0.07 -2.57
CA ILE A 14 -13.77 -1.24 -2.88
C ILE A 14 -14.66 -1.10 -4.11
N TYR A 15 -14.26 -1.71 -5.22
CA TYR A 15 -14.93 -1.54 -6.51
C TYR A 15 -14.80 -2.76 -7.40
N LYS A 16 -15.51 -2.78 -8.51
CA LYS A 16 -15.37 -3.82 -9.55
C LYS A 16 -14.55 -3.29 -10.73
N LYS A 17 -13.51 -4.03 -11.10
CA LYS A 17 -12.68 -3.75 -12.27
C LYS A 17 -12.20 -5.05 -12.89
N ASN A 18 -12.30 -5.16 -14.22
CA ASN A 18 -11.92 -6.36 -14.99
C ASN A 18 -12.58 -7.66 -14.47
N GLY A 19 -13.88 -7.58 -14.12
CA GLY A 19 -14.66 -8.72 -13.65
C GLY A 19 -14.34 -9.20 -12.24
N LYS A 20 -13.45 -8.51 -11.51
CA LYS A 20 -13.06 -8.86 -10.12
C LYS A 20 -13.43 -7.74 -9.16
N THR A 21 -13.71 -8.11 -7.91
CA THR A 21 -13.79 -7.13 -6.82
C THR A 21 -12.38 -6.76 -6.39
N ARG A 22 -12.05 -5.48 -6.55
CA ARG A 22 -10.78 -4.89 -6.14
C ARG A 22 -10.94 -4.21 -4.79
N LYS A 23 -9.90 -4.31 -3.98
CA LYS A 23 -9.82 -3.65 -2.67
C LYS A 23 -8.42 -3.10 -2.52
N VAL A 24 -8.33 -1.79 -2.40
CA VAL A 24 -7.05 -1.07 -2.32
C VAL A 24 -7.14 -0.01 -1.24
N HIS A 25 -6.13 0.10 -0.41
CA HIS A 25 -5.95 1.22 0.50
C HIS A 25 -4.99 2.23 -0.12
N ASN A 26 -5.35 3.50 -0.02
CA ASN A 26 -4.56 4.61 -0.53
C ASN A 26 -4.40 5.65 0.58
N VAL A 27 -3.16 5.99 0.89
CA VAL A 27 -2.82 7.11 1.76
C VAL A 27 -2.76 8.39 0.91
N ILE A 28 -3.40 9.44 1.39
CA ILE A 28 -3.35 10.77 0.79
C ILE A 28 -2.66 11.70 1.78
N LEU A 29 -1.68 12.46 1.31
CA LEU A 29 -1.02 13.53 2.04
C LEU A 29 -1.37 14.86 1.37
N LEU A 30 -1.72 15.86 2.15
CA LEU A 30 -2.16 17.15 1.64
C LEU A 30 -1.39 18.29 2.32
N PRO A 31 -1.15 19.42 1.60
CA PRO A 31 -0.33 20.51 2.11
C PRO A 31 -1.01 21.33 3.21
N SER A 32 -2.35 21.29 3.31
CA SER A 32 -3.08 22.11 4.24
C SER A 32 -4.42 21.51 4.66
N LEU A 33 -5.00 22.07 5.72
CA LEU A 33 -6.35 21.70 6.17
C LEU A 33 -7.42 22.10 5.17
N GLU A 34 -7.22 23.21 4.44
CA GLU A 34 -8.14 23.68 3.39
C GLU A 34 -8.21 22.68 2.23
N ALA A 35 -7.05 22.14 1.81
CA ALA A 35 -7.00 21.08 0.80
C ALA A 35 -7.69 19.81 1.30
N ALA A 36 -7.50 19.46 2.58
CA ALA A 36 -8.15 18.29 3.18
C ALA A 36 -9.67 18.48 3.27
N ASP A 37 -10.14 19.66 3.64
CA ASP A 37 -11.59 19.98 3.68
C ASP A 37 -12.21 19.90 2.28
N ALA A 38 -11.55 20.47 1.27
CA ALA A 38 -11.99 20.39 -0.12
C ALA A 38 -12.07 18.93 -0.62
N MET A 39 -11.07 18.10 -0.26
CA MET A 39 -11.08 16.67 -0.57
C MET A 39 -12.22 15.94 0.14
N ALA A 40 -12.41 16.20 1.45
CA ALA A 40 -13.49 15.63 2.25
C ALA A 40 -14.87 15.93 1.65
N GLN A 41 -15.12 17.17 1.26
CA GLN A 41 -16.37 17.58 0.62
C GLN A 41 -16.64 16.84 -0.71
N ARG A 42 -15.61 16.47 -1.44
CA ARG A 42 -15.75 15.65 -2.66
C ARG A 42 -16.08 14.20 -2.31
N LEU A 43 -15.37 13.62 -1.34
CA LEU A 43 -15.57 12.23 -0.90
C LEU A 43 -16.94 12.02 -0.25
N GLU A 44 -17.46 12.99 0.52
CA GLU A 44 -18.80 12.94 1.12
C GLU A 44 -19.92 12.76 0.10
N LYS A 45 -19.75 13.25 -1.12
CA LYS A 45 -20.72 13.05 -2.21
C LYS A 45 -20.76 11.61 -2.73
N ILE A 46 -19.73 10.83 -2.43
CA ILE A 46 -19.59 9.43 -2.86
C ILE A 46 -20.07 8.48 -1.77
N GLY A 47 -19.77 8.78 -0.51
CA GLY A 47 -20.15 7.94 0.61
C GLY A 47 -19.86 8.53 1.97
N ASN A 48 -20.14 7.76 3.01
CA ASN A 48 -19.95 8.19 4.38
C ASN A 48 -18.46 8.16 4.76
N ILE A 49 -17.90 9.31 5.09
CA ILE A 49 -16.52 9.46 5.55
C ILE A 49 -16.39 9.68 7.06
N HIS A 50 -17.49 9.65 7.81
CA HIS A 50 -17.53 9.98 9.24
C HIS A 50 -17.66 8.76 10.16
N SER A 51 -17.87 7.56 9.62
CA SER A 51 -18.14 6.35 10.41
C SER A 51 -16.89 5.64 10.91
N ASP A 52 -15.74 5.90 10.31
CA ASP A 52 -14.45 5.29 10.62
C ASP A 52 -13.32 6.26 10.31
N GLY A 53 -12.18 6.12 10.96
CA GLY A 53 -10.96 6.88 10.65
C GLY A 53 -10.38 6.57 9.28
N ARG A 54 -10.76 5.45 8.67
CA ARG A 54 -10.46 5.07 7.29
C ARG A 54 -11.76 4.80 6.53
N PRO A 55 -12.29 5.79 5.80
CA PRO A 55 -13.52 5.64 5.03
C PRO A 55 -13.44 4.50 4.01
N ILE A 56 -14.53 3.72 3.92
CA ILE A 56 -14.70 2.67 2.92
C ILE A 56 -15.64 3.20 1.84
N LEU A 57 -15.14 3.35 0.64
CA LEU A 57 -15.87 3.95 -0.47
C LEU A 57 -15.94 3.01 -1.67
N GLY A 58 -17.07 3.03 -2.37
CA GLY A 58 -17.26 2.38 -3.66
C GLY A 58 -16.63 3.19 -4.79
N LEU A 59 -15.37 3.60 -4.63
CA LEU A 59 -14.63 4.49 -5.53
C LEU A 59 -13.41 3.77 -6.08
N ASP A 60 -13.20 3.81 -7.41
CA ASP A 60 -11.99 3.30 -8.04
C ASP A 60 -10.76 4.09 -7.55
N SER A 61 -9.63 3.41 -7.35
CA SER A 61 -8.37 4.09 -6.97
C SER A 61 -7.89 5.08 -8.03
N HIS A 62 -8.15 4.81 -9.30
CA HIS A 62 -7.93 5.72 -10.42
C HIS A 62 -8.73 7.03 -10.21
N ASP A 63 -10.05 6.90 -9.98
CA ASP A 63 -10.94 8.06 -9.81
C ASP A 63 -10.62 8.83 -8.52
N LEU A 64 -10.15 8.12 -7.48
CA LEU A 64 -9.67 8.76 -6.25
C LEU A 64 -8.44 9.63 -6.52
N LEU A 65 -7.48 9.12 -7.32
CA LEU A 65 -6.29 9.87 -7.71
C LEU A 65 -6.66 11.08 -8.59
N GLU A 66 -7.53 10.89 -9.59
CA GLU A 66 -8.04 11.98 -10.43
C GLU A 66 -8.68 13.08 -9.58
N MET A 67 -9.56 12.69 -8.64
CA MET A 67 -10.22 13.62 -7.73
C MET A 67 -9.21 14.39 -6.86
N MET A 68 -8.17 13.73 -6.36
CA MET A 68 -7.13 14.39 -5.57
C MET A 68 -6.36 15.40 -6.41
N LEU A 69 -5.97 15.04 -7.63
CA LEU A 69 -5.25 15.94 -8.55
C LEU A 69 -6.09 17.17 -8.94
N ASP A 70 -7.40 16.98 -9.13
CA ASP A 70 -8.34 18.08 -9.40
C ASP A 70 -8.48 19.06 -8.22
N VAL A 71 -8.47 18.52 -7.00
CA VAL A 71 -8.62 19.32 -5.79
C VAL A 71 -7.32 20.00 -5.38
N CYS A 72 -6.23 19.26 -5.45
CA CYS A 72 -4.91 19.68 -5.01
C CYS A 72 -3.82 18.98 -5.84
N PRO A 73 -3.31 19.63 -6.90
CA PRO A 73 -2.24 19.04 -7.73
C PRO A 73 -0.94 18.73 -6.97
N GLU A 74 -0.70 19.41 -5.85
CA GLU A 74 0.41 19.12 -4.93
C GLU A 74 0.08 18.00 -3.90
N GLY A 75 -1.07 17.38 -4.00
CA GLY A 75 -1.41 16.20 -3.19
C GLY A 75 -0.50 15.02 -3.54
N ILE A 76 -0.25 14.20 -2.54
CA ILE A 76 0.51 12.96 -2.71
C ILE A 76 -0.44 11.79 -2.46
N LEU A 77 -0.55 10.86 -3.40
CA LEU A 77 -1.23 9.59 -3.18
C LEU A 77 -0.20 8.46 -3.16
N VAL A 78 -0.19 7.70 -2.08
CA VAL A 78 0.67 6.53 -1.90
C VAL A 78 -0.21 5.30 -1.69
N PRO A 79 -0.18 4.32 -2.61
CA PRO A 79 -0.80 3.03 -2.36
C PRO A 79 -0.21 2.38 -1.10
N ALA A 80 -1.07 2.03 -0.13
CA ALA A 80 -0.67 1.54 1.16
C ALA A 80 -0.32 0.04 1.12
N HIS A 81 0.67 -0.37 1.93
CA HIS A 81 1.06 -1.78 2.18
C HIS A 81 0.79 -2.69 0.96
N ILE A 82 1.48 -2.42 -0.14
CA ILE A 82 1.12 -2.86 -1.51
C ILE A 82 1.04 -4.37 -1.72
N TRP A 83 1.52 -5.19 -0.79
CA TRP A 83 1.58 -6.65 -0.92
C TRP A 83 0.60 -7.43 -0.05
N THR A 84 -0.09 -6.81 0.91
CA THR A 84 -1.05 -7.55 1.73
C THR A 84 -2.06 -8.27 0.83
N PRO A 85 -2.46 -9.52 1.13
CA PRO A 85 -3.35 -10.30 0.25
C PRO A 85 -4.66 -9.59 -0.07
N HIS A 86 -5.17 -8.82 0.87
CA HIS A 86 -6.35 -7.98 0.73
C HIS A 86 -5.99 -6.50 0.90
N PHE A 87 -6.75 -5.62 0.26
CA PHE A 87 -6.67 -4.16 0.41
C PHE A 87 -5.33 -3.56 -0.05
N SER A 88 -4.72 -4.12 -1.07
CA SER A 88 -3.47 -3.63 -1.63
C SER A 88 -3.41 -3.72 -3.14
N VAL A 89 -2.56 -2.90 -3.76
CA VAL A 89 -2.43 -2.84 -5.24
C VAL A 89 -1.95 -4.16 -5.81
N LEU A 90 -0.96 -4.81 -5.20
CA LEU A 90 -0.33 -6.04 -5.74
C LEU A 90 -0.77 -7.31 -5.01
N GLY A 91 -1.70 -7.20 -4.07
CA GLY A 91 -2.16 -8.32 -3.24
C GLY A 91 -2.83 -9.45 -4.03
N ALA A 92 -2.51 -10.68 -3.69
CA ALA A 92 -2.95 -11.89 -4.39
C ALA A 92 -4.48 -12.07 -4.44
N LYS A 93 -5.23 -11.52 -3.49
CA LYS A 93 -6.69 -11.72 -3.37
C LYS A 93 -7.51 -10.64 -4.05
N SER A 94 -7.12 -9.39 -3.92
CA SER A 94 -7.95 -8.26 -4.36
C SER A 94 -7.18 -7.19 -5.13
N GLY A 95 -5.90 -7.43 -5.40
CA GLY A 95 -5.03 -6.52 -6.13
C GLY A 95 -4.97 -6.79 -7.63
N PHE A 96 -3.97 -6.21 -8.23
CA PHE A 96 -3.64 -6.24 -9.65
C PHE A 96 -2.26 -6.87 -9.86
N ASP A 97 -1.84 -7.05 -11.11
CA ASP A 97 -0.51 -7.55 -11.42
C ASP A 97 0.50 -6.40 -11.66
N SER A 98 0.01 -5.17 -11.73
CA SER A 98 0.86 -3.97 -11.80
C SER A 98 0.14 -2.73 -11.26
N VAL A 99 0.91 -1.68 -11.00
CA VAL A 99 0.38 -0.36 -10.60
C VAL A 99 -0.38 0.29 -11.75
N GLU A 100 0.09 0.08 -12.98
CA GLU A 100 -0.53 0.57 -14.21
C GLU A 100 -1.93 -0.02 -14.44
N GLU A 101 -2.17 -1.29 -14.08
CA GLU A 101 -3.52 -1.86 -14.16
C GLU A 101 -4.50 -1.22 -13.18
N CYS A 102 -3.99 -0.73 -12.06
CA CYS A 102 -4.80 -0.07 -11.04
C CYS A 102 -5.14 1.37 -11.43
N PHE A 103 -4.13 2.15 -11.82
CA PHE A 103 -4.23 3.59 -12.03
C PHE A 103 -4.30 4.03 -13.50
N GLU A 104 -4.14 3.09 -14.43
CA GLU A 104 -4.24 3.30 -15.89
C GLU A 104 -3.34 4.46 -16.35
N GLU A 105 -3.86 5.41 -17.12
CA GLU A 105 -3.12 6.58 -17.61
C GLU A 105 -2.65 7.53 -16.50
N LEU A 106 -3.22 7.43 -15.30
CA LEU A 106 -2.79 8.21 -14.14
C LEU A 106 -1.63 7.57 -13.36
N ALA A 107 -1.20 6.36 -13.70
CA ALA A 107 -0.06 5.71 -13.05
C ALA A 107 1.21 6.56 -13.01
N PRO A 108 1.53 7.44 -13.98
CA PRO A 108 2.67 8.35 -13.89
C PRO A 108 2.63 9.34 -12.74
N TYR A 109 1.45 9.59 -12.15
CA TYR A 109 1.29 10.45 -10.97
C TYR A 109 1.47 9.72 -9.64
N ILE A 110 1.64 8.39 -9.64
CA ILE A 110 2.08 7.62 -8.49
C ILE A 110 3.61 7.63 -8.49
N HIS A 111 4.20 8.18 -7.44
CA HIS A 111 5.65 8.31 -7.30
C HIS A 111 6.25 7.42 -6.22
N ALA A 112 5.46 7.04 -5.23
CA ALA A 112 5.90 6.19 -4.14
C ALA A 112 4.90 5.06 -3.86
N LEU A 113 5.43 3.98 -3.31
CA LEU A 113 4.68 2.81 -2.86
C LEU A 113 5.07 2.50 -1.41
N GLU A 114 4.10 2.12 -0.60
CA GLU A 114 4.36 1.74 0.79
C GLU A 114 4.67 0.25 0.90
N THR A 115 5.83 -0.06 1.49
CA THR A 115 6.24 -1.45 1.79
C THR A 115 5.27 -2.10 2.76
N GLY A 116 4.92 -1.40 3.83
CA GLY A 116 4.10 -1.91 4.93
C GLY A 116 4.78 -3.05 5.69
N LEU A 117 4.11 -3.59 6.70
CA LEU A 117 4.65 -4.66 7.55
C LEU A 117 4.88 -6.00 6.84
N SER A 118 4.46 -6.13 5.59
CA SER A 118 4.44 -7.41 4.88
C SER A 118 5.52 -7.54 3.82
N SER A 119 6.24 -6.48 3.52
CA SER A 119 7.35 -6.47 2.57
C SER A 119 8.42 -5.46 2.97
N ASP A 120 9.59 -5.61 2.43
CA ASP A 120 10.73 -4.70 2.55
C ASP A 120 11.24 -4.27 1.16
N PRO A 121 12.20 -3.34 1.08
CA PRO A 121 12.77 -2.92 -0.19
C PRO A 121 13.37 -4.07 -1.01
N ALA A 122 14.04 -5.03 -0.38
CA ALA A 122 14.67 -6.15 -1.08
C ALA A 122 13.64 -7.00 -1.84
N MET A 123 12.50 -7.31 -1.21
CA MET A 123 11.38 -8.00 -1.87
C MET A 123 10.85 -7.19 -3.05
N ASN A 124 10.72 -5.87 -2.92
CA ASN A 124 10.21 -5.01 -3.98
C ASN A 124 11.17 -4.91 -5.17
N TRP A 125 12.48 -4.89 -4.94
CA TRP A 125 13.50 -4.82 -5.99
C TRP A 125 13.58 -6.07 -6.87
N ARG A 126 12.92 -7.16 -6.49
CA ARG A 126 12.77 -8.34 -7.35
C ARG A 126 11.86 -8.10 -8.55
N ILE A 127 11.10 -7.00 -8.56
CA ILE A 127 10.18 -6.61 -9.64
C ILE A 127 10.70 -5.34 -10.31
N SER A 128 11.31 -5.47 -11.49
CA SER A 128 11.95 -4.35 -12.20
C SER A 128 11.01 -3.19 -12.50
N LYS A 129 9.72 -3.46 -12.71
CA LYS A 129 8.69 -2.44 -12.95
C LYS A 129 8.50 -1.49 -11.74
N LEU A 130 8.90 -1.91 -10.55
CA LEU A 130 8.78 -1.09 -9.35
C LEU A 130 9.96 -0.13 -9.15
N ASP A 131 11.05 -0.25 -9.90
CA ASP A 131 12.26 0.59 -9.76
C ASP A 131 12.00 2.08 -9.95
N ARG A 132 10.95 2.43 -10.65
CA ARG A 132 10.55 3.82 -10.90
C ARG A 132 9.92 4.52 -9.69
N TYR A 133 9.49 3.75 -8.68
CA TYR A 133 8.79 4.26 -7.51
C TYR A 133 9.74 4.39 -6.32
N GLN A 134 9.55 5.45 -5.54
CA GLN A 134 10.16 5.52 -4.22
C GLN A 134 9.49 4.53 -3.29
N LEU A 135 10.25 3.88 -2.42
CA LEU A 135 9.70 3.03 -1.39
C LEU A 135 9.65 3.80 -0.07
N VAL A 136 8.48 3.81 0.54
CA VAL A 136 8.24 4.42 1.84
C VAL A 136 7.71 3.37 2.82
N SER A 137 8.00 3.59 4.10
CA SER A 137 7.62 2.68 5.18
C SER A 137 6.90 3.48 6.26
N ASN A 138 5.62 3.16 6.50
CA ASN A 138 4.82 3.81 7.51
C ASN A 138 4.24 2.77 8.46
N SER A 139 4.13 3.11 9.73
CA SER A 139 3.84 2.13 10.78
C SER A 139 2.43 1.54 10.74
N ASP A 140 1.49 2.09 10.00
CA ASP A 140 0.06 1.66 9.98
C ASP A 140 -0.46 1.45 11.43
N ALA A 141 -0.15 2.43 12.29
CA ALA A 141 -0.34 2.31 13.72
C ALA A 141 -1.80 2.50 14.12
N HIS A 142 -2.41 1.47 14.72
CA HIS A 142 -3.76 1.49 15.30
C HIS A 142 -3.75 1.73 16.82
N SER A 143 -2.58 2.01 17.38
CA SER A 143 -2.40 2.39 18.80
C SER A 143 -1.08 3.13 18.99
N PRO A 144 -0.95 3.99 20.02
CA PRO A 144 0.27 4.76 20.27
C PRO A 144 1.53 3.93 20.40
N SER A 145 1.43 2.72 20.96
CA SER A 145 2.57 1.80 21.13
C SER A 145 3.13 1.23 19.82
N LYS A 146 2.45 1.46 18.71
CA LYS A 146 2.86 1.00 17.37
C LYS A 146 3.44 2.11 16.50
N LEU A 147 3.42 3.36 16.97
CA LEU A 147 4.07 4.47 16.28
C LEU A 147 5.58 4.23 16.19
N GLY A 148 6.15 4.52 15.01
CA GLY A 148 7.58 4.42 14.78
C GLY A 148 8.13 3.00 14.65
N ARG A 149 7.29 1.97 14.55
CA ARG A 149 7.76 0.61 14.24
C ARG A 149 8.24 0.48 12.80
N GLU A 150 7.82 1.39 11.95
CA GLU A 150 8.34 1.68 10.63
C GLU A 150 8.47 3.18 10.48
N ALA A 151 9.43 3.64 9.66
CA ALA A 151 9.70 5.06 9.46
C ALA A 151 10.48 5.31 8.17
N ASN A 152 10.48 6.55 7.73
CA ASN A 152 11.30 7.04 6.62
C ASN A 152 12.40 7.94 7.18
N LEU A 153 13.63 7.78 6.69
CA LEU A 153 14.75 8.63 6.99
C LEU A 153 14.85 9.70 5.91
N LEU A 154 14.65 10.95 6.31
CA LEU A 154 14.56 12.07 5.38
C LEU A 154 15.58 13.14 5.76
N ASP A 155 16.42 13.54 4.80
CA ASP A 155 17.30 14.72 4.87
C ASP A 155 16.73 15.81 3.97
N ILE A 156 15.72 16.49 4.47
CA ILE A 156 14.95 17.50 3.75
C ILE A 156 14.68 18.73 4.63
N ASP A 157 14.33 19.83 3.99
CA ASP A 157 13.65 20.92 4.71
C ASP A 157 12.38 20.39 5.36
N CYS A 158 12.18 20.67 6.66
CA CYS A 158 11.03 20.21 7.42
C CYS A 158 9.75 20.97 7.03
N SER A 159 9.32 20.76 5.79
CA SER A 159 8.15 21.38 5.15
C SER A 159 7.40 20.34 4.30
N TYR A 160 6.15 20.65 3.92
CA TYR A 160 5.41 19.82 2.98
C TYR A 160 6.09 19.76 1.61
N GLU A 161 6.65 20.88 1.14
CA GLU A 161 7.36 20.95 -0.14
C GLU A 161 8.61 20.06 -0.15
N GLY A 162 9.37 20.04 0.94
CA GLY A 162 10.50 19.12 1.10
C GLY A 162 10.07 17.66 1.03
N LEU A 163 8.98 17.31 1.74
CA LEU A 163 8.39 15.96 1.70
C LEU A 163 7.87 15.61 0.29
N TYR A 164 7.15 16.54 -0.34
CA TYR A 164 6.63 16.36 -1.70
C TYR A 164 7.76 16.04 -2.68
N ARG A 165 8.85 16.81 -2.64
CA ARG A 165 10.03 16.60 -3.49
C ARG A 165 10.69 15.24 -3.23
N ALA A 166 10.87 14.86 -1.96
CA ALA A 166 11.44 13.57 -1.60
C ALA A 166 10.60 12.40 -2.12
N ILE A 167 9.28 12.47 -2.01
CA ILE A 167 8.37 11.45 -2.53
C ILE A 167 8.36 11.40 -4.06
N GLN A 168 8.41 12.57 -4.72
CA GLN A 168 8.38 12.66 -6.19
C GLN A 168 9.68 12.16 -6.83
N THR A 169 10.82 12.51 -6.25
CA THR A 169 12.13 12.37 -6.91
C THR A 169 13.10 11.45 -6.17
N GLY A 170 12.83 11.13 -4.90
CA GLY A 170 13.77 10.44 -4.02
C GLY A 170 14.83 11.35 -3.41
N GLU A 171 14.89 12.64 -3.76
CA GLU A 171 15.87 13.57 -3.20
C GLU A 171 15.67 13.75 -1.70
N GLY A 172 16.70 13.38 -0.92
CA GLY A 172 16.65 13.41 0.53
C GLY A 172 15.89 12.25 1.20
N LEU A 173 15.39 11.28 0.44
CA LEU A 173 14.88 10.01 1.00
C LEU A 173 16.07 9.05 1.17
N GLU A 174 16.65 9.04 2.37
CA GLU A 174 17.90 8.32 2.67
C GLU A 174 17.70 6.83 2.93
N GLY A 175 16.48 6.43 3.32
CA GLY A 175 16.16 5.05 3.59
C GLY A 175 14.91 4.88 4.44
N THR A 176 14.63 3.63 4.79
CA THR A 176 13.49 3.24 5.60
C THR A 176 13.91 2.42 6.81
N VAL A 177 13.07 2.44 7.83
CA VAL A 177 13.11 1.50 8.95
C VAL A 177 11.96 0.53 8.75
N GLU A 178 12.29 -0.74 8.57
CA GLU A 178 11.34 -1.77 8.20
C GLU A 178 11.10 -2.76 9.33
N PHE A 179 9.89 -3.26 9.43
CA PHE A 179 9.56 -4.44 10.19
C PHE A 179 10.05 -5.69 9.44
N PHE A 180 10.35 -6.76 10.16
CA PHE A 180 10.74 -8.05 9.53
C PHE A 180 9.51 -8.71 8.88
N PRO A 181 9.41 -8.75 7.54
CA PRO A 181 8.23 -9.27 6.86
C PRO A 181 7.90 -10.72 7.23
N GLU A 182 8.92 -11.54 7.53
CA GLU A 182 8.81 -12.94 7.90
C GLU A 182 8.02 -13.15 9.21
N GLU A 183 8.03 -12.16 10.10
CA GLU A 183 7.22 -12.17 11.33
C GLU A 183 5.75 -11.83 11.06
N GLY A 184 5.44 -11.32 9.87
CA GLY A 184 4.10 -10.96 9.46
C GLY A 184 3.21 -12.19 9.21
N LYS A 185 1.99 -12.13 9.71
CA LYS A 185 1.01 -13.22 9.57
C LYS A 185 0.62 -13.56 8.13
N TYR A 186 1.02 -12.75 7.17
CA TYR A 186 0.70 -12.89 5.75
C TYR A 186 1.93 -13.24 4.90
N HIS A 187 3.10 -13.39 5.51
CA HIS A 187 4.33 -13.64 4.77
C HIS A 187 4.27 -14.96 4.00
N PHE A 188 4.00 -16.06 4.70
CA PHE A 188 3.89 -17.39 4.11
C PHE A 188 2.46 -17.74 3.68
N ASP A 189 2.36 -18.72 2.79
CA ASP A 189 1.08 -19.32 2.43
C ASP A 189 0.45 -20.01 3.63
N GLY A 190 -0.86 -19.86 3.81
CA GLY A 190 -1.41 -20.43 5.03
C GLY A 190 -2.91 -20.63 5.07
N HIS A 191 -3.32 -21.38 6.09
CA HIS A 191 -4.70 -21.54 6.49
C HIS A 191 -4.84 -21.36 8.00
N ARG A 192 -5.10 -20.13 8.41
CA ARG A 192 -5.08 -19.69 9.82
C ARG A 192 -5.91 -20.58 10.76
N LYS A 193 -7.12 -20.99 10.31
CA LYS A 193 -8.00 -21.86 11.13
C LYS A 193 -7.40 -23.24 11.44
N CYS A 194 -6.45 -23.68 10.62
CA CYS A 194 -5.78 -24.96 10.79
C CYS A 194 -4.35 -24.83 11.33
N GLY A 195 -3.88 -23.62 11.62
CA GLY A 195 -2.51 -23.37 12.07
C GLY A 195 -1.45 -23.69 11.01
N VAL A 196 -1.81 -23.69 9.72
CA VAL A 196 -0.91 -24.03 8.61
C VAL A 196 -0.21 -22.77 8.13
N SER A 197 1.13 -22.85 8.03
CA SER A 197 2.02 -21.85 7.44
C SER A 197 3.08 -22.58 6.63
N LEU A 198 3.24 -22.27 5.35
CA LEU A 198 4.03 -23.00 4.39
C LEU A 198 4.82 -22.02 3.51
N SER A 199 6.05 -22.36 3.20
CA SER A 199 6.82 -21.65 2.16
C SER A 199 6.14 -21.81 0.79
N PRO A 200 6.45 -20.94 -0.20
CA PRO A 200 5.92 -21.08 -1.57
C PRO A 200 6.12 -22.46 -2.16
N VAL A 201 7.33 -23.03 -2.03
CA VAL A 201 7.68 -24.35 -2.54
C VAL A 201 6.85 -25.46 -1.90
N GLU A 202 6.63 -25.41 -0.59
CA GLU A 202 5.79 -26.38 0.11
C GLU A 202 4.33 -26.26 -0.29
N ALA A 203 3.82 -25.04 -0.43
CA ALA A 203 2.45 -24.76 -0.86
C ALA A 203 2.22 -25.28 -2.29
N GLU A 204 3.15 -25.08 -3.20
CA GLU A 204 3.08 -25.59 -4.57
C GLU A 204 3.06 -27.12 -4.62
N ARG A 205 3.92 -27.80 -3.83
CA ARG A 205 3.93 -29.27 -3.71
C ARG A 205 2.59 -29.84 -3.27
N LEU A 206 1.84 -29.07 -2.48
CA LEU A 206 0.49 -29.44 -2.02
C LEU A 206 -0.62 -28.91 -2.95
N GLY A 207 -0.27 -28.34 -4.12
CA GLY A 207 -1.24 -27.78 -5.06
C GLY A 207 -2.05 -26.61 -4.49
N GLY A 208 -1.48 -25.87 -3.54
CA GLY A 208 -2.15 -24.75 -2.86
C GLY A 208 -3.29 -25.18 -1.93
N ILE A 209 -3.27 -26.43 -1.48
CA ILE A 209 -4.35 -27.02 -0.65
C ILE A 209 -3.84 -27.25 0.78
N CYS A 210 -4.67 -26.87 1.74
CA CYS A 210 -4.39 -27.10 3.16
C CYS A 210 -4.36 -28.60 3.48
N PRO A 211 -3.25 -29.14 4.00
CA PRO A 211 -3.11 -30.57 4.29
C PRO A 211 -4.03 -31.04 5.44
N VAL A 212 -4.57 -30.11 6.23
CA VAL A 212 -5.44 -30.43 7.37
C VAL A 212 -6.91 -30.53 6.97
N CYS A 213 -7.42 -29.61 6.16
CA CYS A 213 -8.85 -29.53 5.87
C CYS A 213 -9.22 -29.57 4.38
N GLY A 214 -8.26 -29.68 3.47
CA GLY A 214 -8.49 -29.76 2.03
C GLY A 214 -8.97 -28.46 1.36
N LYS A 215 -9.03 -27.33 2.09
CA LYS A 215 -9.41 -26.03 1.51
C LYS A 215 -8.19 -25.35 0.88
N LYS A 216 -8.45 -24.43 -0.05
CA LYS A 216 -7.40 -23.58 -0.63
C LYS A 216 -6.66 -22.80 0.46
N LEU A 217 -5.33 -22.78 0.36
CA LEU A 217 -4.48 -21.89 1.13
C LEU A 217 -4.71 -20.43 0.72
N THR A 218 -4.48 -19.52 1.63
CA THR A 218 -4.29 -18.12 1.30
C THR A 218 -2.86 -17.95 0.87
N MET A 219 -2.65 -17.49 -0.35
CA MET A 219 -1.31 -17.18 -0.86
C MET A 219 -0.67 -16.10 -0.01
N GLY A 220 0.54 -16.33 0.44
CA GLY A 220 1.35 -15.40 1.20
C GLY A 220 1.98 -14.33 0.32
N VAL A 221 2.54 -13.32 0.98
CA VAL A 221 3.22 -12.22 0.30
C VAL A 221 4.47 -12.70 -0.43
N ASP A 222 5.28 -13.53 0.21
CA ASP A 222 6.48 -14.10 -0.38
C ASP A 222 6.17 -14.84 -1.70
N HIS A 223 5.17 -15.72 -1.69
CA HIS A 223 4.71 -16.41 -2.90
C HIS A 223 4.19 -15.45 -3.98
N ARG A 224 3.48 -14.39 -3.59
CA ARG A 224 2.98 -13.39 -4.53
C ARG A 224 4.11 -12.59 -5.17
N VAL A 225 5.12 -12.20 -4.39
CA VAL A 225 6.34 -11.56 -4.89
C VAL A 225 7.04 -12.48 -5.89
N GLU A 226 7.23 -13.76 -5.54
CA GLU A 226 7.82 -14.76 -6.43
C GLU A 226 7.09 -14.86 -7.78
N GLN A 227 5.75 -14.82 -7.76
CA GLN A 227 4.96 -14.87 -9.00
C GLN A 227 5.16 -13.67 -9.93
N LEU A 228 5.44 -12.49 -9.39
CA LEU A 228 5.61 -11.26 -10.16
C LEU A 228 7.08 -10.90 -10.40
N ALA A 229 8.01 -11.54 -9.70
CA ALA A 229 9.42 -11.28 -9.80
C ALA A 229 9.97 -11.61 -11.20
N ASP A 230 10.81 -10.71 -11.70
CA ASP A 230 11.59 -10.88 -12.94
C ASP A 230 13.09 -10.83 -12.68
N ARG A 231 13.48 -10.81 -11.39
CA ARG A 231 14.87 -10.88 -10.90
C ARG A 231 14.98 -11.95 -9.80
N ALA A 232 16.15 -12.56 -9.70
CA ALA A 232 16.51 -13.41 -8.58
C ALA A 232 16.66 -12.59 -7.28
N GLU A 233 16.70 -13.28 -6.15
CA GLU A 233 17.08 -12.71 -4.85
C GLU A 233 18.51 -12.19 -4.85
#